data_3834778edf01a85fe6a67d9b5336e835
#
_entry.id   3834778edf01a85fe6a67d9b5336e835
#
_cell.length_a   1.000
_cell.length_b   1.000
_cell.length_c   1.000
_cell.angle_alpha   90.00
_cell.angle_beta   90.00
_cell.angle_gamma   90.00
#
_symmetry.space_group_name_H-M   'P 1'
#
loop_
_entity.id
_entity.type
_entity.pdbx_description
1 polymer ?
#
loop_
_entity_poly.entity_id
_entity_poly.type
_entity_poly.pdbx_seq_one_letter_code
_entity_poly.pdbx_strand_id
1 'polypeptide(L)'
;PMQWYTGNNVYDTLLLVGFAYAILVMVSSYFGTAAYGGRFGGGKRAKGIKLGSKAGWILMELPGLLVFPIIFFMGPNSDQAVPLFFLGVWMFHYTNRALVAPMLMRVQPGSTASFSLGVVIAGWITLFLHGYFNAAYLTEFGTHYTTDWFSDPRFQIGLAIYAFGFVLNVHSDRILRNLR
;
A
#
# COMPACT_ATOMS: atom_id res chain seq x y z
N PRO A 1 7.12 -27.56 -12.21
CA PRO A 1 5.78 -27.07 -12.01
C PRO A 1 5.83 -25.90 -11.04
N MET A 2 5.24 -24.76 -11.40
CA MET A 2 5.13 -23.61 -10.52
C MET A 2 4.29 -24.01 -9.30
N GLN A 3 4.90 -24.07 -8.13
CA GLN A 3 4.16 -24.28 -6.90
C GLN A 3 3.54 -22.95 -6.48
N TRP A 4 2.24 -22.94 -6.19
CA TRP A 4 1.51 -21.75 -5.77
C TRP A 4 1.67 -21.45 -4.26
N TYR A 5 2.35 -22.32 -3.53
CA TYR A 5 2.62 -22.21 -2.10
C TYR A 5 4.13 -22.31 -1.83
N THR A 6 4.56 -21.69 -0.75
CA THR A 6 5.99 -21.61 -0.37
C THR A 6 6.46 -22.82 0.42
N GLY A 7 5.55 -23.56 1.04
CA GLY A 7 5.82 -24.63 2.01
C GLY A 7 5.96 -24.11 3.45
N ASN A 8 5.90 -22.78 3.65
CA ASN A 8 5.83 -22.21 4.99
C ASN A 8 4.36 -22.07 5.40
N ASN A 9 3.95 -22.88 6.39
CA ASN A 9 2.54 -22.92 6.81
C ASN A 9 1.98 -21.58 7.27
N VAL A 10 2.80 -20.74 7.91
CA VAL A 10 2.36 -19.41 8.38
C VAL A 10 2.13 -18.48 7.20
N TYR A 11 3.10 -18.40 6.29
CA TYR A 11 2.98 -17.55 5.10
C TYR A 11 1.79 -17.97 4.23
N ASP A 12 1.70 -19.26 3.92
CA ASP A 12 0.66 -19.79 3.02
C ASP A 12 -0.75 -19.66 3.63
N THR A 13 -0.89 -19.88 4.96
CA THR A 13 -2.17 -19.66 5.66
C THR A 13 -2.55 -18.18 5.66
N LEU A 14 -1.61 -17.28 5.98
CA LEU A 14 -1.87 -15.83 5.95
C LEU A 14 -2.21 -15.36 4.55
N LEU A 15 -1.60 -15.93 3.50
CA LEU A 15 -1.92 -15.62 2.11
C LEU A 15 -3.37 -15.96 1.78
N LEU A 16 -3.86 -17.14 2.19
CA LEU A 16 -5.27 -17.53 2.04
C LEU A 16 -6.21 -16.59 2.82
N VAL A 17 -5.85 -16.24 4.06
CA VAL A 17 -6.59 -15.25 4.85
C VAL A 17 -6.60 -13.88 4.15
N GLY A 18 -5.49 -13.47 3.56
CA GLY A 18 -5.39 -12.25 2.77
C GLY A 18 -6.31 -12.23 1.57
N PHE A 19 -6.41 -13.33 0.82
CA PHE A 19 -7.37 -13.47 -0.27
C PHE A 19 -8.83 -13.42 0.22
N ALA A 20 -9.15 -14.12 1.30
CA ALA A 20 -10.50 -14.07 1.90
C ALA A 20 -10.84 -12.65 2.35
N TYR A 21 -9.89 -11.94 2.97
CA TYR A 21 -10.04 -10.55 3.36
C TYR A 21 -10.26 -9.62 2.14
N ALA A 22 -9.49 -9.80 1.06
CA ALA A 22 -9.66 -9.02 -0.16
C ALA A 22 -11.05 -9.21 -0.78
N ILE A 23 -11.56 -10.45 -0.83
CA ILE A 23 -12.92 -10.76 -1.28
C ILE A 23 -13.95 -10.08 -0.36
N LEU A 24 -13.77 -10.14 0.96
CA LEU A 24 -14.66 -9.49 1.92
C LEU A 24 -14.70 -7.97 1.70
N VAL A 25 -13.55 -7.32 1.51
CA VAL A 25 -13.44 -5.88 1.22
C VAL A 25 -14.13 -5.55 -0.09
N MET A 26 -13.91 -6.34 -1.14
CA MET A 26 -14.55 -6.15 -2.44
C MET A 26 -16.08 -6.23 -2.33
N VAL A 27 -16.59 -7.26 -1.68
CA VAL A 27 -18.04 -7.46 -1.49
C VAL A 27 -18.64 -6.35 -0.61
N SER A 28 -17.97 -6.00 0.50
CA SER A 28 -18.44 -4.93 1.39
C SER A 28 -18.45 -3.56 0.70
N SER A 29 -17.51 -3.31 -0.20
CA SER A 29 -17.45 -2.06 -1.00
C SER A 29 -18.61 -1.93 -1.99
N TYR A 30 -19.17 -3.04 -2.43
CA TYR A 30 -20.35 -3.05 -3.29
C TYR A 30 -21.63 -2.62 -2.53
N PHE A 31 -21.76 -3.00 -1.27
CA PHE A 31 -22.94 -2.71 -0.43
C PHE A 31 -22.78 -1.47 0.44
N GLY A 32 -21.58 -0.92 0.57
CA GLY A 32 -21.28 0.19 1.46
C GLY A 32 -20.42 1.27 0.82
N THR A 33 -20.61 2.52 1.26
CA THR A 33 -19.72 3.62 0.93
C THR A 33 -18.79 3.89 2.11
N ALA A 34 -17.48 3.72 1.91
CA ALA A 34 -16.48 4.12 2.90
C ALA A 34 -16.39 5.65 2.99
N ALA A 35 -16.49 6.20 4.19
CA ALA A 35 -16.23 7.61 4.44
C ALA A 35 -14.72 7.88 4.37
N TYR A 36 -14.25 8.26 3.19
CA TYR A 36 -12.85 8.35 2.82
C TYR A 36 -12.53 9.75 2.28
N GLY A 37 -11.65 10.46 2.96
CA GLY A 37 -11.02 11.69 2.47
C GLY A 37 -11.95 12.83 2.07
N GLY A 38 -13.22 12.82 2.47
CA GLY A 38 -14.19 13.86 2.14
C GLY A 38 -14.83 13.77 0.75
N ARG A 39 -14.51 12.76 -0.05
CA ARG A 39 -15.11 12.59 -1.39
C ARG A 39 -16.51 11.98 -1.37
N PHE A 40 -16.83 11.14 -0.41
CA PHE A 40 -18.05 10.33 -0.39
C PHE A 40 -18.85 10.51 0.88
N GLY A 41 -19.20 11.69 1.21
CA GLY A 41 -20.10 11.93 2.30
C GLY A 41 -19.54 12.89 3.30
N GLY A 42 -19.92 14.11 3.07
CA GLY A 42 -19.79 15.14 4.08
C GLY A 42 -20.24 14.55 5.42
N GLY A 43 -19.42 14.70 6.36
CA GLY A 43 -19.43 14.45 7.80
C GLY A 43 -20.61 13.78 8.51
N LYS A 44 -21.77 13.63 7.91
CA LYS A 44 -22.98 13.12 8.55
C LYS A 44 -23.09 11.58 8.60
N ARG A 45 -22.34 10.85 7.77
CA ARG A 45 -22.43 9.37 7.68
C ARG A 45 -21.28 8.59 8.30
N ALA A 46 -20.15 9.19 8.59
CA ALA A 46 -19.08 8.51 9.30
C ALA A 46 -19.45 8.38 10.77
N LYS A 47 -19.91 7.19 11.17
CA LYS A 47 -20.11 6.84 12.58
C LYS A 47 -18.75 6.58 13.24
N GLY A 48 -18.57 6.97 14.50
CA GLY A 48 -17.36 6.70 15.28
C GLY A 48 -16.34 7.86 15.31
N ILE A 49 -15.13 7.53 15.74
CA ILE A 49 -14.03 8.48 15.90
C ILE A 49 -13.58 8.98 14.52
N LYS A 50 -13.50 10.29 14.39
CA LYS A 50 -13.09 10.97 13.15
C LYS A 50 -11.72 11.60 13.34
N LEU A 51 -10.88 11.46 12.34
CA LEU A 51 -9.55 12.07 12.25
C LEU A 51 -9.57 13.14 11.16
N GLY A 52 -8.76 14.19 11.33
CA GLY A 52 -8.55 15.16 10.26
C GLY A 52 -7.97 14.49 9.00
N SER A 53 -8.31 15.00 7.82
CA SER A 53 -7.99 14.36 6.54
C SER A 53 -6.51 14.03 6.36
N LYS A 54 -5.60 14.96 6.71
CA LYS A 54 -4.15 14.73 6.60
C LYS A 54 -3.67 13.66 7.59
N ALA A 55 -4.03 13.82 8.86
CA ALA A 55 -3.63 12.89 9.92
C ALA A 55 -4.19 11.48 9.67
N GLY A 56 -5.45 11.39 9.26
CA GLY A 56 -6.07 10.12 8.93
C GLY A 56 -5.40 9.42 7.77
N TRP A 57 -5.00 10.18 6.73
CA TRP A 57 -4.26 9.63 5.59
C TRP A 57 -2.88 9.12 6.01
N ILE A 58 -2.08 9.95 6.69
CA ILE A 58 -0.76 9.57 7.18
C ILE A 58 -0.84 8.31 8.04
N LEU A 59 -1.73 8.29 9.03
CA LEU A 59 -1.91 7.14 9.92
C LEU A 59 -2.32 5.88 9.17
N MET A 60 -3.20 6.01 8.17
CA MET A 60 -3.66 4.88 7.37
C MET A 60 -2.52 4.25 6.56
N GLU A 61 -1.66 5.07 5.95
CA GLU A 61 -0.58 4.61 5.06
C GLU A 61 0.73 4.28 5.81
N LEU A 62 0.86 4.68 7.07
CA LEU A 62 2.09 4.50 7.86
C LEU A 62 2.59 3.04 7.93
N PRO A 63 1.74 2.00 8.08
CA PRO A 63 2.20 0.62 8.06
C PRO A 63 2.89 0.23 6.75
N GLY A 64 2.48 0.78 5.61
CA GLY A 64 3.15 0.56 4.33
C GLY A 64 4.60 1.03 4.31
N LEU A 65 4.90 2.10 5.07
CA LEU A 65 6.26 2.63 5.21
C LEU A 65 7.12 1.83 6.22
N LEU A 66 6.50 1.20 7.21
CA LEU A 66 7.22 0.55 8.32
C LEU A 66 7.29 -0.97 8.20
N VAL A 67 6.19 -1.62 7.86
CA VAL A 67 6.11 -3.10 7.90
C VAL A 67 7.03 -3.73 6.87
N PHE A 68 7.01 -3.24 5.65
CA PHE A 68 7.84 -3.80 4.58
C PHE A 68 9.33 -3.80 4.94
N PRO A 69 10.00 -2.67 5.28
CA PRO A 69 11.42 -2.69 5.59
C PRO A 69 11.74 -3.52 6.83
N ILE A 70 10.87 -3.54 7.84
CA ILE A 70 11.07 -4.37 9.04
C ILE A 70 11.13 -5.86 8.64
N ILE A 71 10.12 -6.35 7.92
CA ILE A 71 10.08 -7.75 7.48
C ILE A 71 11.20 -8.04 6.47
N PHE A 72 11.48 -7.10 5.57
CA PHE A 72 12.53 -7.22 4.56
C PHE A 72 13.90 -7.54 5.17
N PHE A 73 14.31 -6.79 6.20
CA PHE A 73 15.60 -7.00 6.85
C PHE A 73 15.65 -8.22 7.78
N MET A 74 14.52 -8.87 8.03
CA MET A 74 14.47 -10.16 8.73
C MET A 74 14.76 -11.35 7.79
N GLY A 75 14.60 -11.16 6.48
CA GLY A 75 14.79 -12.22 5.49
C GLY A 75 16.27 -12.44 5.12
N PRO A 76 16.65 -13.71 4.82
CA PRO A 76 18.04 -14.10 4.57
C PRO A 76 18.66 -13.47 3.31
N ASN A 77 17.85 -13.04 2.32
CA ASN A 77 18.33 -12.47 1.06
C ASN A 77 18.18 -10.94 1.02
N SER A 78 18.11 -10.27 2.18
CA SER A 78 17.91 -8.82 2.28
C SER A 78 19.09 -7.98 1.78
N ASP A 79 20.26 -8.57 1.56
CA ASP A 79 21.48 -7.94 1.03
C ASP A 79 21.61 -8.08 -0.50
N GLN A 80 20.73 -8.85 -1.13
CA GLN A 80 20.82 -9.08 -2.59
C GLN A 80 20.33 -7.88 -3.38
N ALA A 81 20.96 -7.66 -4.56
CA ALA A 81 20.75 -6.47 -5.39
C ALA A 81 19.30 -6.28 -5.85
N VAL A 82 18.62 -7.36 -6.28
CA VAL A 82 17.24 -7.27 -6.77
C VAL A 82 16.24 -7.02 -5.65
N PRO A 83 16.25 -7.76 -4.52
CA PRO A 83 15.49 -7.39 -3.34
C PRO A 83 15.71 -5.95 -2.88
N LEU A 84 16.96 -5.49 -2.77
CA LEU A 84 17.29 -4.10 -2.40
C LEU A 84 16.73 -3.07 -3.37
N PHE A 85 16.74 -3.36 -4.68
CA PHE A 85 16.09 -2.50 -5.67
C PHE A 85 14.59 -2.36 -5.39
N PHE A 86 13.89 -3.46 -5.13
CA PHE A 86 12.47 -3.43 -4.81
C PHE A 86 12.18 -2.75 -3.47
N LEU A 87 13.06 -2.89 -2.48
CA LEU A 87 12.98 -2.08 -1.26
C LEU A 87 13.03 -0.58 -1.59
N GLY A 88 13.96 -0.17 -2.47
CA GLY A 88 14.06 1.23 -2.91
C GLY A 88 12.78 1.73 -3.59
N VAL A 89 12.23 0.94 -4.51
CA VAL A 89 10.95 1.24 -5.20
C VAL A 89 9.80 1.34 -4.19
N TRP A 90 9.72 0.42 -3.24
CA TRP A 90 8.71 0.42 -2.19
C TRP A 90 8.81 1.66 -1.29
N MET A 91 10.00 1.94 -0.79
CA MET A 91 10.24 3.10 0.08
C MET A 91 9.95 4.42 -0.63
N PHE A 92 10.34 4.54 -1.90
CA PHE A 92 10.03 5.69 -2.73
C PHE A 92 8.52 5.89 -2.88
N HIS A 93 7.79 4.82 -3.20
CA HIS A 93 6.33 4.86 -3.33
C HIS A 93 5.65 5.28 -2.02
N TYR A 94 5.97 4.59 -0.92
CA TYR A 94 5.28 4.83 0.36
C TYR A 94 5.73 6.11 1.06
N THR A 95 6.95 6.59 0.83
CA THR A 95 7.35 7.94 1.27
C THR A 95 6.48 9.00 0.60
N ASN A 96 6.26 8.87 -0.70
CA ASN A 96 5.34 9.77 -1.40
C ASN A 96 3.90 9.61 -0.89
N ARG A 97 3.41 8.39 -0.76
CA ARG A 97 2.02 8.08 -0.45
C ARG A 97 1.64 8.42 0.99
N ALA A 98 2.49 8.05 1.96
CA ALA A 98 2.24 8.22 3.38
C ALA A 98 2.60 9.61 3.91
N LEU A 99 3.59 10.28 3.31
CA LEU A 99 4.10 11.55 3.84
C LEU A 99 3.93 12.70 2.86
N VAL A 100 4.55 12.64 1.67
CA VAL A 100 4.62 13.80 0.76
C VAL A 100 3.23 14.20 0.27
N ALA A 101 2.45 13.27 -0.27
CA ALA A 101 1.12 13.57 -0.82
C ALA A 101 0.15 14.13 0.24
N PRO A 102 0.04 13.55 1.47
CA PRO A 102 -0.81 14.12 2.50
C PRO A 102 -0.33 15.48 3.02
N MET A 103 1.00 15.69 3.14
CA MET A 103 1.54 16.99 3.56
C MET A 103 1.20 18.09 2.55
N LEU A 104 1.27 17.78 1.27
CA LEU A 104 0.92 18.69 0.19
C LEU A 104 -0.59 18.87 -0.02
N MET A 105 -1.42 18.03 0.59
CA MET A 105 -2.88 18.09 0.47
C MET A 105 -3.40 19.46 0.97
N ARG A 106 -4.26 20.11 0.17
CA ARG A 106 -4.97 21.32 0.59
C ARG A 106 -6.32 20.92 1.17
N VAL A 107 -6.61 21.36 2.38
CA VAL A 107 -7.90 21.21 3.04
C VAL A 107 -8.50 22.59 3.17
N GLN A 108 -9.72 22.79 2.61
CA GLN A 108 -10.39 24.09 2.69
C GLN A 108 -10.74 24.44 4.14
N PRO A 109 -10.63 25.71 4.54
CA PRO A 109 -11.10 26.18 5.83
C PRO A 109 -12.57 25.82 6.04
N GLY A 110 -12.92 25.31 7.22
CA GLY A 110 -14.29 24.88 7.52
C GLY A 110 -14.69 23.53 6.91
N SER A 111 -13.79 22.84 6.20
CA SER A 111 -14.08 21.52 5.62
C SER A 111 -14.39 20.49 6.73
N THR A 112 -15.50 19.78 6.56
CA THR A 112 -15.86 18.61 7.40
C THR A 112 -15.24 17.31 6.93
N ALA A 113 -14.30 17.39 5.96
CA ALA A 113 -13.60 16.23 5.43
C ALA A 113 -12.84 15.53 6.55
N SER A 114 -13.13 14.26 6.75
CA SER A 114 -12.56 13.47 7.82
C SER A 114 -12.36 12.03 7.41
N PHE A 115 -11.45 11.34 8.11
CA PHE A 115 -11.26 9.90 8.04
C PHE A 115 -11.98 9.23 9.21
N SER A 116 -12.71 8.16 8.94
CA SER A 116 -13.17 7.26 9.99
C SER A 116 -11.99 6.43 10.50
N LEU A 117 -11.89 6.27 11.82
CA LEU A 117 -10.90 5.36 12.42
C LEU A 117 -11.03 3.92 11.89
N GLY A 118 -12.26 3.47 11.58
CA GLY A 118 -12.49 2.17 10.96
C GLY A 118 -11.79 2.01 9.59
N VAL A 119 -11.76 3.08 8.77
CA VAL A 119 -11.03 3.09 7.50
C VAL A 119 -9.53 3.02 7.72
N VAL A 120 -9.00 3.72 8.73
CA VAL A 120 -7.58 3.66 9.10
C VAL A 120 -7.19 2.24 9.53
N ILE A 121 -8.00 1.58 10.38
CA ILE A 121 -7.74 0.20 10.82
C ILE A 121 -7.81 -0.78 9.66
N ALA A 122 -8.79 -0.65 8.77
CA ALA A 122 -8.86 -1.47 7.56
C ALA A 122 -7.63 -1.29 6.65
N GLY A 123 -7.16 -0.03 6.50
CA GLY A 123 -5.92 0.29 5.83
C GLY A 123 -4.70 -0.38 6.48
N TRP A 124 -4.61 -0.40 7.80
CA TRP A 124 -3.53 -1.07 8.54
C TRP A 124 -3.50 -2.57 8.28
N ILE A 125 -4.65 -3.25 8.32
CA ILE A 125 -4.74 -4.68 8.01
C ILE A 125 -4.25 -4.94 6.57
N THR A 126 -4.75 -4.16 5.61
CA THR A 126 -4.37 -4.27 4.21
C THR A 126 -2.86 -4.08 4.03
N LEU A 127 -2.30 -3.01 4.59
CA LEU A 127 -0.89 -2.65 4.40
C LEU A 127 0.06 -3.54 5.18
N PHE A 128 -0.37 -4.09 6.32
CA PHE A 128 0.39 -5.10 7.03
C PHE A 128 0.52 -6.37 6.18
N LEU A 129 -0.60 -6.92 5.69
CA LEU A 129 -0.59 -8.11 4.83
C LEU A 129 0.21 -7.86 3.54
N HIS A 130 -0.02 -6.72 2.89
CA HIS A 130 0.68 -6.34 1.67
C HIS A 130 2.19 -6.20 1.88
N GLY A 131 2.62 -5.50 2.93
CA GLY A 131 4.03 -5.35 3.29
C GLY A 131 4.68 -6.69 3.65
N TYR A 132 4.01 -7.51 4.47
CA TYR A 132 4.48 -8.81 4.86
C TYR A 132 4.67 -9.75 3.67
N PHE A 133 3.64 -9.92 2.84
CA PHE A 133 3.70 -10.86 1.71
C PHE A 133 4.80 -10.48 0.71
N ASN A 134 4.91 -9.22 0.36
CA ASN A 134 5.91 -8.80 -0.60
C ASN A 134 7.34 -8.86 -0.02
N ALA A 135 7.56 -8.39 1.21
CA ALA A 135 8.87 -8.41 1.82
C ALA A 135 9.38 -9.83 2.06
N ALA A 136 8.56 -10.68 2.69
CA ALA A 136 8.92 -12.06 2.96
C ALA A 136 9.15 -12.85 1.65
N TYR A 137 8.28 -12.65 0.63
CA TYR A 137 8.48 -13.32 -0.64
C TYR A 137 9.79 -12.93 -1.31
N LEU A 138 10.11 -11.63 -1.35
CA LEU A 138 11.35 -11.14 -1.97
C LEU A 138 12.61 -11.63 -1.28
N THR A 139 12.59 -11.76 0.04
CA THR A 139 13.82 -12.01 0.82
C THR A 139 13.94 -13.43 1.35
N GLU A 140 12.87 -14.24 1.33
CA GLU A 140 12.88 -15.60 1.86
C GLU A 140 12.49 -16.65 0.80
N PHE A 141 11.38 -16.42 0.05
CA PHE A 141 10.81 -17.44 -0.82
C PHE A 141 11.15 -17.25 -2.31
N GLY A 142 11.43 -16.03 -2.74
CA GLY A 142 11.68 -15.68 -4.15
C GLY A 142 13.10 -15.95 -4.60
N THR A 143 13.53 -17.21 -4.62
CA THR A 143 14.91 -17.62 -4.97
C THR A 143 15.34 -17.30 -6.41
N HIS A 144 14.42 -16.91 -7.29
CA HIS A 144 14.67 -16.55 -8.68
C HIS A 144 15.09 -15.08 -8.88
N TYR A 145 15.09 -14.26 -7.84
CA TYR A 145 15.47 -12.84 -7.92
C TYR A 145 17.00 -12.65 -7.89
N THR A 146 17.69 -13.29 -8.84
CA THR A 146 19.13 -13.09 -9.09
C THR A 146 19.35 -11.82 -9.92
N THR A 147 20.61 -11.37 -10.08
CA THR A 147 20.94 -10.19 -10.88
C THR A 147 20.45 -10.26 -12.33
N ASP A 148 20.30 -11.46 -12.89
CA ASP A 148 19.77 -11.68 -14.24
C ASP A 148 18.33 -11.19 -14.39
N TRP A 149 17.60 -11.07 -13.26
CA TRP A 149 16.24 -10.54 -13.24
C TRP A 149 16.15 -9.12 -13.78
N PHE A 150 17.18 -8.30 -13.64
CA PHE A 150 17.22 -6.95 -14.22
C PHE A 150 17.12 -6.94 -15.74
N SER A 151 17.57 -8.01 -16.39
CA SER A 151 17.51 -8.20 -17.85
C SER A 151 16.23 -8.91 -18.29
N ASP A 152 15.41 -9.40 -17.36
CA ASP A 152 14.16 -10.10 -17.68
C ASP A 152 13.11 -9.10 -18.22
N PRO A 153 12.48 -9.37 -19.37
CA PRO A 153 11.47 -8.50 -19.95
C PRO A 153 10.30 -8.21 -19.00
N ARG A 154 9.93 -9.14 -18.13
CA ARG A 154 8.86 -8.98 -17.14
C ARG A 154 9.22 -7.88 -16.14
N PHE A 155 10.48 -7.85 -15.69
CA PHE A 155 10.99 -6.80 -14.83
C PHE A 155 10.96 -5.45 -15.52
N GLN A 156 11.52 -5.36 -16.73
CA GLN A 156 11.64 -4.11 -17.47
C GLN A 156 10.28 -3.50 -17.83
N ILE A 157 9.36 -4.34 -18.33
CA ILE A 157 7.97 -3.91 -18.63
C ILE A 157 7.26 -3.51 -17.35
N GLY A 158 7.37 -4.32 -16.29
CA GLY A 158 6.76 -4.02 -14.99
C GLY A 158 7.26 -2.69 -14.41
N LEU A 159 8.56 -2.43 -14.48
CA LEU A 159 9.15 -1.17 -14.02
C LEU A 159 8.67 0.02 -14.86
N ALA A 160 8.57 -0.13 -16.17
CA ALA A 160 8.05 0.93 -17.06
C ALA A 160 6.58 1.25 -16.74
N ILE A 161 5.75 0.23 -16.55
CA ILE A 161 4.32 0.40 -16.15
C ILE A 161 4.24 1.08 -14.78
N TYR A 162 5.05 0.66 -13.82
CA TYR A 162 5.11 1.29 -12.50
C TYR A 162 5.48 2.78 -12.60
N ALA A 163 6.57 3.10 -13.32
CA ALA A 163 7.03 4.48 -13.48
C ALA A 163 5.96 5.36 -14.14
N PHE A 164 5.32 4.88 -15.20
CA PHE A 164 4.22 5.56 -15.85
C PHE A 164 3.03 5.80 -14.90
N GLY A 165 2.59 4.76 -14.18
CA GLY A 165 1.51 4.86 -13.21
C GLY A 165 1.84 5.81 -12.06
N PHE A 166 3.09 5.82 -11.57
CA PHE A 166 3.53 6.74 -10.54
C PHE A 166 3.47 8.20 -11.01
N VAL A 167 3.97 8.49 -12.21
CA VAL A 167 3.91 9.84 -12.81
C VAL A 167 2.47 10.30 -12.97
N LEU A 168 1.59 9.44 -13.49
CA LEU A 168 0.16 9.75 -13.63
C LEU A 168 -0.49 10.05 -12.27
N ASN A 169 -0.16 9.27 -11.23
CA ASN A 169 -0.69 9.47 -9.89
C ASN A 169 -0.27 10.84 -9.33
N VAL A 170 1.02 11.16 -9.38
CA VAL A 170 1.54 12.46 -8.91
C VAL A 170 0.95 13.63 -9.70
N HIS A 171 0.81 13.47 -11.02
CA HIS A 171 0.19 14.48 -11.88
C HIS A 171 -1.28 14.71 -11.50
N SER A 172 -2.05 13.64 -11.32
CA SER A 172 -3.46 13.71 -10.93
C SER A 172 -3.64 14.35 -9.55
N ASP A 173 -2.78 14.00 -8.59
CA ASP A 173 -2.77 14.62 -7.25
C ASP A 173 -2.46 16.12 -7.31
N ARG A 174 -1.56 16.53 -8.22
CA ARG A 174 -1.27 17.95 -8.46
C ARG A 174 -2.50 18.70 -9.01
N ILE A 175 -3.18 18.12 -9.99
CA ILE A 175 -4.42 18.71 -10.54
C ILE A 175 -5.47 18.85 -9.43
N LEU A 176 -5.73 17.77 -8.69
CA LEU A 176 -6.73 17.78 -7.62
C LEU A 176 -6.41 18.79 -6.51
N ARG A 177 -5.14 19.00 -6.22
CA ARG A 177 -4.68 20.00 -5.25
C ARG A 177 -4.92 21.42 -5.73
N ASN A 178 -4.80 21.67 -7.02
CA ASN A 178 -4.99 22.99 -7.61
C ASN A 178 -6.49 23.36 -7.82
N LEU A 179 -7.38 22.37 -7.78
CA LEU A 179 -8.84 22.57 -7.82
C LEU A 179 -9.45 22.89 -6.44
N ARG A 180 -8.67 22.83 -5.38
CA ARG A 180 -9.04 23.10 -3.98
C ARG A 180 -8.33 24.38 -3.49
#